data_425d63d6b3c9d51e53de4939f96c2cce
#
_entry.id   425d63d6b3c9d51e53de4939f96c2cce
#
_cell.length_a   1.000
_cell.length_b   1.000
_cell.length_c   1.000
_cell.angle_alpha   90.00
_cell.angle_beta   90.00
_cell.angle_gamma   90.00
#
_symmetry.space_group_name_H-M   'P 1'
#
loop_
_entity.id
_entity.type
_entity.pdbx_description
1 polymer ?
#
loop_
_entity_poly.entity_id
_entity_poly.type
_entity_poly.pdbx_seq_one_letter_code
_entity_poly.pdbx_strand_id
1 'polypeptide(L)'
;MQELDLQTISIIVAAVSVVIGVIMSVLSLRNYTKSRRASIFLEFHKQADQEFIETTDEVLGKWNWSDYEEFLAKYGPTNPKNWAKFIHVSSFFDSMGKLLEENITDAELLPEAMAAIAMIWWEKIKPIQADLAKRWRSSESLDSSEFLYKSLKRLGYHSPVPPEQSSPDSVKS
;
A
#
# COMPACT_ATOMS: atom_id res chain seq x y z
N MET A 1 9.42 -65.78 -2.81
CA MET A 1 9.79 -64.34 -2.67
C MET A 1 10.42 -63.97 -4.00
N GLN A 2 9.74 -63.11 -4.81
CA GLN A 2 10.32 -62.58 -6.06
C GLN A 2 11.50 -61.68 -5.69
N GLU A 3 12.69 -62.02 -6.17
CA GLU A 3 13.82 -61.09 -6.08
C GLU A 3 13.48 -59.88 -6.94
N LEU A 4 13.31 -58.73 -6.29
CA LEU A 4 13.19 -57.43 -6.97
C LEU A 4 14.52 -57.22 -7.72
N ASP A 5 14.44 -57.25 -9.05
CA ASP A 5 15.58 -57.01 -9.92
C ASP A 5 16.22 -55.64 -9.59
N LEU A 6 17.55 -55.60 -9.52
CA LEU A 6 18.33 -54.37 -9.25
C LEU A 6 17.89 -53.22 -10.15
N GLN A 7 17.46 -53.50 -11.37
CA GLN A 7 16.97 -52.51 -12.32
C GLN A 7 15.64 -51.88 -11.87
N THR A 8 14.72 -52.71 -11.33
CA THR A 8 13.44 -52.21 -10.78
C THR A 8 13.65 -51.33 -9.57
N ILE A 9 14.58 -51.68 -8.67
CA ILE A 9 14.94 -50.87 -7.50
C ILE A 9 15.52 -49.53 -7.95
N SER A 10 16.42 -49.51 -8.94
CA SER A 10 17.01 -48.27 -9.46
C SER A 10 15.96 -47.34 -10.05
N ILE A 11 14.98 -47.85 -10.80
CA ILE A 11 13.88 -47.07 -11.37
C ILE A 11 13.02 -46.48 -10.26
N ILE A 12 12.69 -47.21 -9.21
CA ILE A 12 11.89 -46.75 -8.09
C ILE A 12 12.64 -45.62 -7.35
N VAL A 13 13.93 -45.81 -7.06
CA VAL A 13 14.75 -44.79 -6.40
C VAL A 13 14.84 -43.51 -7.24
N ALA A 14 15.03 -43.66 -8.57
CA ALA A 14 15.05 -42.51 -9.46
C ALA A 14 13.70 -41.74 -9.46
N ALA A 15 12.59 -42.47 -9.56
CA ALA A 15 11.26 -41.86 -9.51
C ALA A 15 10.98 -41.12 -8.19
N VAL A 16 11.30 -41.73 -7.06
CA VAL A 16 11.17 -41.09 -5.72
C VAL A 16 12.04 -39.86 -5.62
N SER A 17 13.27 -39.89 -6.11
CA SER A 17 14.18 -38.75 -6.11
C SER A 17 13.64 -37.57 -6.91
N VAL A 18 13.03 -37.80 -8.07
CA VAL A 18 12.38 -36.79 -8.89
C VAL A 18 11.21 -36.16 -8.14
N VAL A 19 10.35 -36.96 -7.52
CA VAL A 19 9.21 -36.45 -6.74
C VAL A 19 9.67 -35.61 -5.58
N ILE A 20 10.67 -36.06 -4.82
CA ILE A 20 11.26 -35.28 -3.72
C ILE A 20 11.85 -33.98 -4.26
N GLY A 21 12.58 -33.98 -5.36
CA GLY A 21 13.16 -32.81 -6.01
C GLY A 21 12.09 -31.78 -6.41
N VAL A 22 10.98 -32.20 -6.98
CA VAL A 22 9.85 -31.34 -7.33
C VAL A 22 9.22 -30.73 -6.08
N ILE A 23 8.96 -31.52 -5.05
CA ILE A 23 8.38 -31.04 -3.78
C ILE A 23 9.31 -29.98 -3.15
N MET A 24 10.60 -30.28 -3.06
CA MET A 24 11.58 -29.34 -2.50
C MET A 24 11.70 -28.04 -3.31
N SER A 25 11.62 -28.15 -4.65
CA SER A 25 11.61 -26.98 -5.53
C SER A 25 10.39 -26.08 -5.28
N VAL A 26 9.21 -26.68 -5.17
CA VAL A 26 7.97 -25.94 -4.88
C VAL A 26 8.03 -25.27 -3.49
N LEU A 27 8.50 -25.99 -2.48
CA LEU A 27 8.66 -25.43 -1.12
C LEU A 27 9.69 -24.29 -1.10
N SER A 28 10.81 -24.44 -1.81
CA SER A 28 11.83 -23.42 -1.94
C SER A 28 11.30 -22.16 -2.62
N LEU A 29 10.55 -22.30 -3.71
CA LEU A 29 9.90 -21.18 -4.39
C LEU A 29 8.90 -20.44 -3.48
N ARG A 30 8.08 -21.19 -2.73
CA ARG A 30 7.14 -20.59 -1.77
C ARG A 30 7.85 -19.83 -0.67
N ASN A 31 8.94 -20.37 -0.13
CA ASN A 31 9.74 -19.71 0.91
C ASN A 31 10.46 -18.47 0.35
N TYR A 32 10.99 -18.55 -0.86
CA TYR A 32 11.61 -17.40 -1.54
C TYR A 32 10.61 -16.26 -1.75
N THR A 33 9.40 -16.57 -2.21
CA THR A 33 8.34 -15.58 -2.40
C THR A 33 7.95 -14.90 -1.09
N LYS A 34 7.80 -15.67 0.01
CA LYS A 34 7.51 -15.11 1.34
C LYS A 34 8.63 -14.21 1.84
N SER A 35 9.88 -14.65 1.71
CA SER A 35 11.05 -13.86 2.12
C SER A 35 11.15 -12.55 1.33
N ARG A 36 10.91 -12.59 0.01
CA ARG A 36 10.91 -11.41 -0.85
C ARG A 36 9.81 -10.42 -0.45
N ARG A 37 8.59 -10.89 -0.18
CA ARG A 37 7.48 -10.05 0.31
C ARG A 37 7.82 -9.35 1.62
N ALA A 38 8.39 -10.10 2.57
CA ALA A 38 8.83 -9.54 3.86
C ALA A 38 9.93 -8.49 3.68
N SER A 39 10.90 -8.71 2.77
CA SER A 39 11.97 -7.75 2.50
C SER A 39 11.43 -6.44 1.90
N ILE A 40 10.49 -6.52 0.96
CA ILE A 40 9.85 -5.35 0.37
C ILE A 40 9.07 -4.57 1.44
N PHE A 41 8.33 -5.28 2.29
CA PHE A 41 7.61 -4.65 3.40
C PHE A 41 8.55 -3.93 4.37
N LEU A 42 9.68 -4.54 4.74
CA LEU A 42 10.69 -3.93 5.59
C LEU A 42 11.31 -2.69 4.96
N GLU A 43 11.55 -2.70 3.65
CA GLU A 43 12.08 -1.55 2.93
C GLU A 43 11.08 -0.38 2.93
N PHE A 44 9.79 -0.67 2.71
CA PHE A 44 8.72 0.33 2.85
C PHE A 44 8.62 0.86 4.28
N HIS A 45 8.75 0.00 5.26
CA HIS A 45 8.71 0.43 6.67
C HIS A 45 9.87 1.37 7.01
N LYS A 46 11.04 1.18 6.40
CA LYS A 46 12.17 2.12 6.55
C LYS A 46 11.92 3.48 5.90
N GLN A 47 11.13 3.54 4.82
CA GLN A 47 10.75 4.80 4.18
C GLN A 47 9.73 5.59 5.02
N ALA A 48 8.99 4.91 5.90
CA ALA A 48 8.13 5.54 6.90
C ALA A 48 8.96 6.01 8.11
N ASP A 49 10.01 6.78 7.85
CA ASP A 49 10.88 7.37 8.85
C ASP A 49 10.24 8.57 9.57
N GLN A 50 10.97 9.18 10.47
CA GLN A 50 10.46 10.31 11.24
C GLN A 50 10.07 11.49 10.33
N GLU A 51 10.84 11.78 9.29
CA GLU A 51 10.55 12.88 8.35
C GLU A 51 9.24 12.61 7.58
N PHE A 52 9.02 11.36 7.15
CA PHE A 52 7.77 10.96 6.52
C PHE A 52 6.58 11.13 7.47
N ILE A 53 6.72 10.70 8.73
CA ILE A 53 5.66 10.81 9.74
C ILE A 53 5.31 12.27 10.01
N GLU A 54 6.30 13.14 10.24
CA GLU A 54 6.11 14.58 10.45
C GLU A 54 5.47 15.26 9.24
N THR A 55 5.92 14.91 8.03
CA THR A 55 5.35 15.43 6.78
C THR A 55 3.90 15.00 6.61
N THR A 56 3.61 13.75 6.89
CA THR A 56 2.25 13.19 6.78
C THR A 56 1.32 13.83 7.80
N ASP A 57 1.76 14.00 9.05
CA ASP A 57 1.00 14.71 10.09
C ASP A 57 0.70 16.16 9.68
N GLU A 58 1.67 16.86 9.11
CA GLU A 58 1.46 18.21 8.59
C GLU A 58 0.42 18.23 7.46
N VAL A 59 0.57 17.35 6.48
CA VAL A 59 -0.33 17.28 5.32
C VAL A 59 -1.75 16.86 5.73
N LEU A 60 -1.87 15.87 6.61
CA LEU A 60 -3.17 15.37 7.03
C LEU A 60 -3.85 16.26 8.07
N GLY A 61 -3.09 16.77 9.02
CA GLY A 61 -3.63 17.50 10.18
C GLY A 61 -3.76 19.00 9.99
N LYS A 62 -2.83 19.63 9.23
CA LYS A 62 -2.76 21.11 9.16
C LYS A 62 -3.22 21.68 7.84
N TRP A 63 -3.12 20.91 6.75
CA TRP A 63 -3.53 21.39 5.45
C TRP A 63 -5.04 21.27 5.27
N ASN A 64 -5.62 22.27 4.59
CA ASN A 64 -7.04 22.28 4.26
C ASN A 64 -7.27 22.92 2.88
N TRP A 65 -8.24 22.40 2.18
CA TRP A 65 -8.74 22.92 0.91
C TRP A 65 -10.20 22.51 0.73
N SER A 66 -10.97 23.34 0.05
CA SER A 66 -12.35 23.07 -0.32
C SER A 66 -12.45 22.43 -1.70
N ASP A 67 -11.52 22.78 -2.59
CA ASP A 67 -11.49 22.35 -3.99
C ASP A 67 -10.05 22.30 -4.53
N TYR A 68 -9.94 21.91 -5.79
CA TYR A 68 -8.65 21.73 -6.46
C TYR A 68 -7.90 23.05 -6.68
N GLU A 69 -8.60 24.14 -6.98
CA GLU A 69 -7.98 25.45 -7.24
C GLU A 69 -7.38 26.02 -5.95
N GLU A 70 -8.09 25.91 -4.83
CA GLU A 70 -7.57 26.29 -3.53
C GLU A 70 -6.36 25.43 -3.14
N PHE A 71 -6.43 24.11 -3.39
CA PHE A 71 -5.30 23.21 -3.18
C PHE A 71 -4.07 23.66 -3.98
N LEU A 72 -4.23 23.94 -5.28
CA LEU A 72 -3.12 24.40 -6.13
C LEU A 72 -2.53 25.72 -5.66
N ALA A 73 -3.37 26.67 -5.27
CA ALA A 73 -2.93 27.98 -4.80
C ALA A 73 -2.08 27.87 -3.52
N LYS A 74 -2.46 27.00 -2.60
CA LYS A 74 -1.78 26.85 -1.29
C LYS A 74 -0.59 25.88 -1.34
N TYR A 75 -0.75 24.75 -2.03
CA TYR A 75 0.15 23.60 -1.95
C TYR A 75 0.65 23.09 -3.30
N GLY A 76 0.26 23.73 -4.40
CA GLY A 76 0.62 23.35 -5.75
C GLY A 76 2.06 23.70 -6.12
N PRO A 77 2.46 23.49 -7.40
CA PRO A 77 3.82 23.67 -7.89
C PRO A 77 4.39 25.08 -7.73
N THR A 78 3.55 26.09 -7.58
CA THR A 78 3.96 27.48 -7.27
C THR A 78 4.53 27.61 -5.86
N ASN A 79 4.27 26.65 -4.98
CA ASN A 79 4.88 26.49 -3.67
C ASN A 79 5.70 25.19 -3.62
N PRO A 80 6.94 25.18 -4.15
CA PRO A 80 7.69 23.96 -4.36
C PRO A 80 7.96 23.16 -3.10
N LYS A 81 8.07 23.82 -1.93
CA LYS A 81 8.28 23.14 -0.65
C LYS A 81 7.06 22.31 -0.25
N ASN A 82 5.87 22.89 -0.32
CA ASN A 82 4.64 22.18 -0.01
C ASN A 82 4.33 21.12 -1.07
N TRP A 83 4.55 21.49 -2.34
CA TRP A 83 4.39 20.54 -3.43
C TRP A 83 5.24 19.28 -3.25
N ALA A 84 6.51 19.42 -2.86
CA ALA A 84 7.40 18.30 -2.58
C ALA A 84 6.86 17.39 -1.46
N LYS A 85 6.34 17.99 -0.38
CA LYS A 85 5.70 17.25 0.71
C LYS A 85 4.48 16.46 0.23
N PHE A 86 3.62 17.10 -0.56
CA PHE A 86 2.46 16.43 -1.14
C PHE A 86 2.87 15.26 -2.03
N ILE A 87 3.83 15.46 -2.93
CA ILE A 87 4.35 14.39 -3.81
C ILE A 87 4.96 13.25 -3.00
N HIS A 88 5.71 13.55 -1.95
CA HIS A 88 6.32 12.54 -1.09
C HIS A 88 5.26 11.62 -0.47
N VAL A 89 4.23 12.20 0.17
CA VAL A 89 3.15 11.42 0.80
C VAL A 89 2.30 10.68 -0.24
N SER A 90 1.95 11.35 -1.36
CA SER A 90 1.21 10.72 -2.47
C SER A 90 1.93 9.52 -3.02
N SER A 91 3.21 9.68 -3.38
CA SER A 91 4.03 8.62 -3.99
C SER A 91 4.19 7.43 -3.06
N PHE A 92 4.27 7.65 -1.75
CA PHE A 92 4.35 6.58 -0.77
C PHE A 92 3.09 5.70 -0.79
N PHE A 93 1.90 6.31 -0.64
CA PHE A 93 0.65 5.54 -0.61
C PHE A 93 0.29 4.94 -1.97
N ASP A 94 0.64 5.63 -3.07
CA ASP A 94 0.44 5.13 -4.41
C ASP A 94 1.32 3.90 -4.69
N SER A 95 2.61 3.97 -4.33
CA SER A 95 3.53 2.84 -4.44
C SER A 95 3.08 1.66 -3.59
N MET A 96 2.59 1.90 -2.37
CA MET A 96 2.03 0.85 -1.51
C MET A 96 0.80 0.19 -2.15
N GLY A 97 -0.10 0.99 -2.71
CA GLY A 97 -1.26 0.50 -3.45
C GLY A 97 -0.86 -0.34 -4.66
N LYS A 98 0.16 0.10 -5.41
CA LYS A 98 0.69 -0.63 -6.56
C LYS A 98 1.27 -1.99 -6.19
N LEU A 99 1.99 -2.08 -5.07
CA LEU A 99 2.51 -3.35 -4.57
C LEU A 99 1.39 -4.33 -4.20
N LEU A 100 0.29 -3.83 -3.66
CA LEU A 100 -0.90 -4.64 -3.36
C LEU A 100 -1.61 -5.09 -4.64
N GLU A 101 -1.80 -4.19 -5.59
CA GLU A 101 -2.46 -4.46 -6.87
C GLU A 101 -1.71 -5.55 -7.65
N GLU A 102 -0.39 -5.52 -7.63
CA GLU A 102 0.47 -6.52 -8.28
C GLU A 102 0.67 -7.79 -7.45
N ASN A 103 0.00 -7.93 -6.31
CA ASN A 103 0.13 -9.06 -5.38
C ASN A 103 1.58 -9.31 -4.91
N ILE A 104 2.38 -8.25 -4.83
CA ILE A 104 3.75 -8.29 -4.30
C ILE A 104 3.74 -8.30 -2.77
N THR A 105 2.75 -7.64 -2.16
CA THR A 105 2.50 -7.66 -0.71
C THR A 105 1.01 -7.90 -0.44
N ASP A 106 0.66 -8.10 0.83
CA ASP A 106 -0.71 -8.32 1.27
C ASP A 106 -1.13 -7.18 2.23
N ALA A 107 -2.35 -6.68 2.10
CA ALA A 107 -2.85 -5.59 2.94
C ALA A 107 -2.91 -5.94 4.44
N GLU A 108 -3.02 -7.24 4.75
CA GLU A 108 -3.01 -7.77 6.13
C GLU A 108 -1.65 -7.60 6.83
N LEU A 109 -0.58 -7.38 6.06
CA LEU A 109 0.76 -7.15 6.60
C LEU A 109 0.98 -5.69 7.03
N LEU A 110 0.09 -4.77 6.66
CA LEU A 110 0.21 -3.37 7.04
C LEU A 110 -0.02 -3.19 8.55
N PRO A 111 0.85 -2.45 9.24
CA PRO A 111 0.58 -2.04 10.61
C PRO A 111 -0.72 -1.24 10.69
N GLU A 112 -1.49 -1.46 11.74
CA GLU A 112 -2.80 -0.80 11.93
C GLU A 112 -2.70 0.72 11.83
N ALA A 113 -1.67 1.32 12.42
CA ALA A 113 -1.44 2.77 12.33
C ALA A 113 -1.25 3.24 10.88
N MET A 114 -0.49 2.48 10.07
CA MET A 114 -0.26 2.82 8.67
C MET A 114 -1.52 2.66 7.83
N ALA A 115 -2.31 1.60 8.11
CA ALA A 115 -3.60 1.39 7.47
C ALA A 115 -4.57 2.54 7.78
N ALA A 116 -4.64 2.99 9.04
CA ALA A 116 -5.45 4.14 9.43
C ALA A 116 -5.01 5.44 8.71
N ILE A 117 -3.72 5.71 8.64
CA ILE A 117 -3.16 6.87 7.93
C ILE A 117 -3.50 6.80 6.43
N ALA A 118 -3.37 5.63 5.79
CA ALA A 118 -3.73 5.45 4.38
C ALA A 118 -5.23 5.70 4.11
N MET A 119 -6.10 5.30 5.04
CA MET A 119 -7.53 5.58 4.97
C MET A 119 -7.82 7.09 5.04
N ILE A 120 -7.22 7.79 6.02
CA ILE A 120 -7.36 9.25 6.17
C ILE A 120 -6.80 9.97 4.95
N TRP A 121 -5.65 9.53 4.44
CA TRP A 121 -5.03 10.08 3.24
C TRP A 121 -6.00 10.05 2.04
N TRP A 122 -6.56 8.88 1.75
CA TRP A 122 -7.47 8.75 0.62
C TRP A 122 -8.72 9.62 0.77
N GLU A 123 -9.36 9.62 1.94
CA GLU A 123 -10.53 10.46 2.19
C GLU A 123 -10.22 11.95 1.97
N LYS A 124 -9.01 12.37 2.31
CA LYS A 124 -8.56 13.75 2.16
C LYS A 124 -8.32 14.15 0.70
N ILE A 125 -7.71 13.29 -0.11
CA ILE A 125 -7.38 13.60 -1.51
C ILE A 125 -8.52 13.31 -2.49
N LYS A 126 -9.44 12.44 -2.13
CA LYS A 126 -10.55 12.00 -2.99
C LYS A 126 -11.31 13.16 -3.66
N PRO A 127 -11.62 14.29 -2.99
CA PRO A 127 -12.33 15.40 -3.61
C PRO A 127 -11.59 16.06 -4.78
N ILE A 128 -10.24 15.99 -4.79
CA ILE A 128 -9.39 16.62 -5.81
C ILE A 128 -8.71 15.60 -6.73
N GLN A 129 -8.93 14.31 -6.51
CA GLN A 129 -8.26 13.21 -7.21
C GLN A 129 -8.45 13.29 -8.74
N ALA A 130 -9.67 13.51 -9.20
CA ALA A 130 -9.96 13.55 -10.62
C ALA A 130 -9.24 14.68 -11.37
N ASP A 131 -9.05 15.81 -10.72
CA ASP A 131 -8.35 16.96 -11.31
C ASP A 131 -6.82 16.79 -11.24
N LEU A 132 -6.31 16.18 -10.18
CA LEU A 132 -4.91 15.74 -10.10
C LEU A 132 -4.57 14.76 -11.23
N ALA A 133 -5.41 13.75 -11.46
CA ALA A 133 -5.21 12.76 -12.52
C ALA A 133 -5.16 13.42 -13.92
N LYS A 134 -6.06 14.35 -14.21
CA LYS A 134 -6.03 15.13 -15.47
C LYS A 134 -4.73 15.90 -15.62
N ARG A 135 -4.23 16.54 -14.56
CA ARG A 135 -3.00 17.32 -14.61
C ARG A 135 -1.77 16.46 -14.90
N TRP A 136 -1.68 15.29 -14.30
CA TRP A 136 -0.53 14.41 -14.49
C TRP A 136 -0.60 13.57 -15.77
N ARG A 137 -1.67 13.72 -16.56
CA ARG A 137 -1.92 12.93 -17.78
C ARG A 137 -1.77 11.42 -17.57
N SER A 138 -2.02 10.98 -16.36
CA SER A 138 -1.92 9.60 -15.96
C SER A 138 -3.20 9.24 -15.22
N SER A 139 -4.04 8.45 -15.87
CA SER A 139 -5.20 7.83 -15.21
C SER A 139 -4.78 6.87 -14.10
N GLU A 140 -3.51 6.45 -14.11
CA GLU A 140 -2.99 5.42 -13.21
C GLU A 140 -2.40 5.99 -11.90
N SER A 141 -2.10 7.30 -11.81
CA SER A 141 -1.25 7.83 -10.74
C SER A 141 -1.91 7.93 -9.36
N LEU A 142 -3.22 7.74 -9.24
CA LEU A 142 -3.91 7.69 -7.94
C LEU A 142 -4.86 6.50 -7.83
N ASP A 143 -4.97 5.70 -8.89
CA ASP A 143 -5.81 4.50 -8.90
C ASP A 143 -5.28 3.44 -7.91
N SER A 144 -3.97 3.38 -7.74
CA SER A 144 -3.33 2.47 -6.78
C SER A 144 -3.58 2.89 -5.33
N SER A 145 -3.62 4.18 -5.02
CA SER A 145 -4.04 4.68 -3.69
C SER A 145 -5.51 4.35 -3.42
N GLU A 146 -6.38 4.43 -4.44
CA GLU A 146 -7.77 3.99 -4.33
C GLU A 146 -7.87 2.48 -4.09
N PHE A 147 -7.06 1.71 -4.80
CA PHE A 147 -7.00 0.26 -4.62
C PHE A 147 -6.55 -0.13 -3.19
N LEU A 148 -5.55 0.57 -2.64
CA LEU A 148 -5.12 0.42 -1.25
C LEU A 148 -6.30 0.66 -0.30
N TYR A 149 -6.98 1.80 -0.43
CA TYR A 149 -8.14 2.15 0.37
C TYR A 149 -9.23 1.09 0.32
N LYS A 150 -9.61 0.66 -0.89
CA LYS A 150 -10.65 -0.37 -1.08
C LYS A 150 -10.24 -1.72 -0.48
N SER A 151 -8.96 -2.06 -0.53
CA SER A 151 -8.42 -3.29 0.06
C SER A 151 -8.47 -3.26 1.58
N LEU A 152 -8.06 -2.15 2.19
CA LEU A 152 -8.16 -1.94 3.64
C LEU A 152 -9.60 -1.95 4.12
N LYS A 153 -10.51 -1.32 3.39
CA LYS A 153 -11.93 -1.31 3.73
C LYS A 153 -12.54 -2.71 3.71
N ARG A 154 -12.12 -3.58 2.78
CA ARG A 154 -12.54 -5.00 2.74
C ARG A 154 -12.06 -5.80 3.96
N LEU A 155 -10.94 -5.42 4.55
CA LEU A 155 -10.41 -6.01 5.79
C LEU A 155 -11.06 -5.46 7.06
N GLY A 156 -12.03 -4.55 6.92
CA GLY A 156 -12.76 -3.97 8.05
C GLY A 156 -12.12 -2.73 8.66
N TYR A 157 -11.06 -2.20 8.04
CA TYR A 157 -10.54 -0.90 8.46
C TYR A 157 -11.54 0.20 8.13
N HIS A 158 -11.71 1.12 9.07
CA HIS A 158 -12.53 2.31 8.92
C HIS A 158 -11.64 3.54 9.12
N SER A 159 -11.88 4.57 8.31
CA SER A 159 -11.24 5.86 8.60
C SER A 159 -11.70 6.30 9.99
N PRO A 160 -10.79 6.61 10.92
CA PRO A 160 -11.19 7.30 12.13
C PRO A 160 -11.82 8.61 11.66
N VAL A 161 -13.14 8.72 11.82
CA VAL A 161 -13.87 9.95 11.47
C VAL A 161 -13.20 11.09 12.23
N PRO A 162 -12.71 12.14 11.56
CA PRO A 162 -12.28 13.32 12.27
C PRO A 162 -13.44 13.74 13.15
N PRO A 163 -13.23 14.11 14.43
CA PRO A 163 -14.30 14.64 15.23
C PRO A 163 -14.93 15.75 14.41
N GLU A 164 -16.21 15.56 14.09
CA GLU A 164 -17.03 16.49 13.35
C GLU A 164 -16.68 17.87 13.87
N GLN A 165 -16.16 18.74 13.03
CA GLN A 165 -15.99 20.14 13.39
C GLN A 165 -17.41 20.62 13.66
N SER A 166 -17.82 20.51 14.91
CA SER A 166 -19.09 21.00 15.42
C SER A 166 -19.15 22.47 15.00
N SER A 167 -20.00 22.73 14.00
CA SER A 167 -20.30 24.06 13.52
C SER A 167 -20.63 24.92 14.75
N PRO A 168 -20.00 26.09 14.93
CA PRO A 168 -20.23 26.95 16.08
C PRO A 168 -21.63 27.60 16.09
N ASP A 169 -22.54 27.16 15.22
CA ASP A 169 -23.85 27.81 15.01
C ASP A 169 -25.04 27.19 15.80
N SER A 170 -24.81 26.25 16.72
CA SER A 170 -25.91 25.67 17.53
C SER A 170 -26.06 26.25 18.95
N VAL A 171 -25.43 27.39 19.26
CA VAL A 171 -25.66 28.11 20.53
C VAL A 171 -26.25 29.47 20.24
N LYS A 172 -27.46 29.53 19.70
CA LYS A 172 -28.37 30.69 19.80
C LYS A 172 -29.80 30.16 19.74
N SER A 173 -30.35 29.84 20.89
CA SER A 173 -31.77 29.91 21.20
C SER A 173 -31.93 29.96 22.69
#